data_a443491f437090997e78e86e53ea3882
#
_entry.id   a443491f437090997e78e86e53ea3882
#
_cell.length_a   1.000
_cell.length_b   1.000
_cell.length_c   1.000
_cell.angle_alpha   90.00
_cell.angle_beta   90.00
_cell.angle_gamma   90.00
#
_symmetry.space_group_name_H-M   'P 1'
#
loop_
_entity.id
_entity.type
_entity.pdbx_description
1 polymer ?
#
loop_
_entity_poly.entity_id
_entity_poly.type
_entity_poly.pdbx_seq_one_letter_code
_entity_poly.pdbx_strand_id
1 'polypeptide(L)' 'MKELLRTNNVVRLSWAQARLSDAGIDSLVLDHHTSLVEGSIGAIPRRLMVAEGDHVRARALIAAAEEELR' A
#
# COMPACT_ATOMS: atom_id res chain seq x y z
N MET A 1 -12.80 -4.99 -0.98
CA MET A 1 -11.33 -4.84 -0.92
C MET A 1 -10.87 -4.74 0.53
N LYS A 2 -9.68 -5.16 0.78
CA LYS A 2 -9.17 -5.24 2.13
C LYS A 2 -7.86 -4.48 2.21
N GLU A 3 -7.64 -3.77 3.33
CA GLU A 3 -6.42 -3.01 3.52
C GLU A 3 -5.23 -3.95 3.70
N LEU A 4 -4.18 -3.71 2.94
CA LEU A 4 -2.95 -4.49 3.03
C LEU A 4 -1.89 -3.73 3.80
N LEU A 5 -1.77 -2.44 3.54
CA LEU A 5 -0.68 -1.64 4.04
C LEU A 5 -1.14 -0.20 4.19
N ARG A 6 -0.67 0.46 5.22
CA ARG A 6 -0.98 1.87 5.44
C ARG A 6 0.33 2.60 5.70
N THR A 7 0.60 3.63 4.92
CA THR A 7 1.84 4.37 5.07
C THR A 7 1.71 5.77 4.48
N ASN A 8 2.45 6.71 5.03
CA ASN A 8 2.56 8.05 4.43
C ASN A 8 3.85 8.19 3.63
N ASN A 9 4.61 7.13 3.50
CA ASN A 9 5.84 7.14 2.72
C ASN A 9 5.53 6.75 1.28
N VAL A 10 5.55 7.72 0.38
CA VAL A 10 5.19 7.49 -1.02
C VAL A 10 6.15 6.54 -1.73
N VAL A 11 7.39 6.53 -1.32
CA VAL A 11 8.37 5.62 -1.93
C VAL A 11 8.02 4.17 -1.59
N ARG A 12 7.70 3.94 -0.32
CA ARG A 12 7.31 2.60 0.12
C ARG A 12 6.02 2.16 -0.58
N LEU A 13 5.08 3.07 -0.72
CA LEU A 13 3.80 2.77 -1.35
C LEU A 13 4.01 2.38 -2.82
N SER A 14 4.81 3.14 -3.54
CA SER A 14 5.11 2.85 -4.94
C SER A 14 5.83 1.52 -5.10
N TRP A 15 6.76 1.25 -4.21
CA TRP A 15 7.49 -0.01 -4.21
C TRP A 15 6.54 -1.19 -4.03
N ALA A 16 5.64 -1.07 -3.06
CA ALA A 16 4.69 -2.15 -2.79
C ALA A 16 3.77 -2.38 -3.98
N GLN A 17 3.29 -1.30 -4.59
CA GLN A 17 2.43 -1.42 -5.77
C GLN A 17 3.15 -2.11 -6.91
N ALA A 18 4.41 -1.78 -7.11
CA ALA A 18 5.20 -2.40 -8.18
C ALA A 18 5.37 -3.89 -7.94
N ARG A 19 5.65 -4.28 -6.69
CA ARG A 19 5.80 -5.70 -6.36
C ARG A 19 4.52 -6.47 -6.59
N LEU A 20 3.40 -5.88 -6.20
CA LEU A 20 2.09 -6.54 -6.38
C LEU A 20 1.77 -6.67 -7.87
N SER A 21 2.03 -5.62 -8.62
CA SER A 21 1.78 -5.64 -10.06
C SER A 21 2.61 -6.71 -10.75
N ASP A 22 3.86 -6.85 -10.36
CA ASP A 22 4.73 -7.89 -10.91
C ASP A 22 4.20 -9.29 -10.65
N ALA A 23 3.48 -9.46 -9.56
CA ALA A 23 2.92 -10.76 -9.21
C ALA A 23 1.49 -10.95 -9.75
N GLY A 24 1.01 -9.98 -10.51
CA GLY A 24 -0.34 -10.06 -11.08
C GLY A 24 -1.44 -9.77 -10.09
N ILE A 25 -1.14 -9.06 -9.01
CA ILE A 25 -2.12 -8.72 -8.00
C ILE A 25 -2.52 -7.26 -8.17
N ASP A 26 -3.80 -7.03 -8.41
CA ASP A 26 -4.32 -5.67 -8.53
C ASP A 26 -4.39 -4.99 -7.18
N SER A 27 -4.07 -3.72 -7.15
CA SER A 27 -4.12 -2.94 -5.92
C SER A 27 -4.69 -1.56 -6.19
N LEU A 28 -5.17 -0.92 -5.14
CA LEU A 28 -5.76 0.40 -5.22
C LEU A 28 -5.30 1.21 -4.01
N VAL A 29 -4.93 2.46 -4.24
CA VAL A 29 -4.54 3.36 -3.16
C VAL A 29 -5.71 4.25 -2.82
N LEU A 30 -6.06 4.28 -1.54
CA LEU A 30 -7.09 5.18 -1.03
C LEU A 30 -6.44 6.26 -0.19
N ASP A 31 -6.71 7.48 -0.52
CA ASP A 31 -6.19 8.63 0.19
C ASP A 31 -7.29 9.30 1.00
N HIS A 32 -6.87 9.90 2.09
CA HIS A 32 -7.75 10.81 2.80
C HIS A 32 -7.65 12.14 2.10
N HIS A 33 -8.72 12.54 1.47
CA HIS A 33 -8.65 13.79 0.75
C HIS A 33 -9.34 14.94 1.45
N THR A 34 -9.82 14.71 2.61
CA THR A 34 -10.61 15.72 3.28
C THR A 34 -9.85 16.77 3.98
N SER A 35 -8.66 16.53 4.32
CA SER A 35 -7.99 17.37 5.25
C SER A 35 -7.12 18.39 4.63
N LEU A 36 -7.44 18.78 3.49
CA LEU A 36 -6.62 19.75 2.80
C LEU A 36 -6.49 21.04 3.54
N VAL A 37 -7.48 21.37 4.30
CA VAL A 37 -7.49 22.62 5.04
C VAL A 37 -6.45 22.67 6.12
N GLU A 38 -6.06 21.54 6.60
CA GLU A 38 -5.22 21.52 7.78
C GLU A 38 -3.75 21.70 7.53
N GLY A 39 -3.34 21.58 6.31
CA GLY A 39 -1.95 21.69 6.01
C GLY A 39 -1.10 20.54 6.52
N SER A 40 -1.72 19.48 6.93
CA SER A 40 -0.98 18.34 7.47
C SER A 40 -0.94 17.21 6.46
N ILE A 41 -0.87 17.53 5.23
CA ILE A 41 -0.96 16.57 4.14
C ILE A 41 0.09 15.47 4.22
N GLY A 42 1.29 15.82 4.58
CA GLY A 42 2.35 14.84 4.65
C GLY A 42 2.21 13.82 5.76
N ALA A 43 1.34 14.12 6.73
CA ALA A 43 1.17 13.23 7.87
C ALA A 43 0.03 12.24 7.69
N ILE A 44 -0.75 12.37 6.64
CA ILE A 44 -1.92 11.53 6.44
C ILE A 44 -1.53 10.28 5.69
N PRO A 45 -1.69 9.11 6.29
CA PRO A 45 -1.30 7.87 5.61
C PRO A 45 -2.27 7.51 4.50
N ARG A 46 -1.72 6.89 3.48
CA ARG A 46 -2.51 6.32 2.41
C ARG A 46 -2.63 4.83 2.63
N ARG A 47 -3.73 4.27 2.17
CA ARG A 47 -4.00 2.85 2.35
C ARG A 47 -3.88 2.13 1.02
N LEU A 48 -3.16 1.03 1.02
CA LEU A 48 -3.04 0.18 -0.15
C LEU A 48 -4.00 -0.98 0.03
N MET A 49 -4.93 -1.11 -0.90
CA MET A 49 -6.00 -2.09 -0.81
C MET A 49 -5.84 -3.15 -1.88
N VAL A 50 -6.22 -4.38 -1.55
CA VAL A 50 -6.25 -5.48 -2.51
C VAL A 50 -7.57 -6.22 -2.36
N ALA A 51 -7.92 -7.03 -3.34
CA ALA A 51 -9.12 -7.87 -3.25
C ALA A 51 -8.96 -8.84 -2.10
N GLU A 52 -10.07 -9.16 -1.44
CA GLU A 52 -10.01 -10.07 -0.30
C GLU A 52 -9.38 -11.41 -0.64
N GLY A 53 -9.66 -11.92 -1.82
CA GLY A 53 -9.10 -13.20 -2.25
C GLY A 53 -7.59 -13.17 -2.46
N ASP A 54 -7.02 -11.98 -2.61
CA ASP A 54 -5.59 -11.83 -2.83
C ASP A 54 -4.84 -11.41 -1.58
N HIS A 55 -5.56 -11.12 -0.51
CA HIS A 55 -4.96 -10.49 0.66
C HIS A 55 -3.85 -11.33 1.30
N VAL A 56 -4.09 -12.61 1.48
CA VAL A 56 -3.09 -13.50 2.09
C VAL A 56 -1.85 -13.58 1.22
N ARG A 57 -2.04 -13.76 -0.07
CA ARG A 57 -0.93 -13.86 -1.00
C ARG A 57 -0.16 -12.54 -1.08
N ALA A 58 -0.88 -11.43 -1.11
CA ALA A 58 -0.26 -10.11 -1.16
C ALA A 58 0.55 -9.84 0.09
N ARG A 59 0.02 -10.21 1.25
CA ARG A 59 0.74 -10.02 2.50
C ARG A 59 2.04 -10.81 2.52
N ALA A 60 1.97 -12.06 2.10
CA ALA A 60 3.15 -12.91 2.06
C ALA A 60 4.20 -12.35 1.10
N LEU A 61 3.75 -11.86 -0.04
CA LEU A 61 4.64 -11.30 -1.04
C LEU A 61 5.37 -10.07 -0.51
N ILE A 62 4.64 -9.15 0.12
CA ILE A 62 5.25 -7.93 0.64
C ILE A 62 6.19 -8.24 1.79
N ALA A 63 5.82 -9.17 2.66
CA ALA A 63 6.68 -9.55 3.76
C ALA A 63 7.99 -10.15 3.26
N ALA A 64 7.92 -11.01 2.25
CA ALA A 64 9.11 -11.60 1.66
C ALA A 64 9.98 -10.55 0.99
N ALA A 65 9.36 -9.62 0.30
CA ALA A 65 10.10 -8.55 -0.38
C ALA A 65 10.78 -7.62 0.63
N GLU A 66 10.15 -7.38 1.77
CA GLU A 66 10.77 -6.57 2.81
C GLU A 66 12.00 -7.26 3.40
N GLU A 67 11.94 -8.56 3.51
CA GLU A 67 13.11 -9.32 3.96
C GLU A 67 14.29 -9.14 3.02
N GLU A 68 14.03 -9.07 1.73
CA GLU A 68 15.08 -8.88 0.75
C GLU A 68 15.77 -7.53 0.87
N LEU A 69 15.08 -6.56 1.46
CA LEU A 69 15.62 -5.21 1.59
C LEU A 69 16.52 -5.03 2.80
N ARG A 70 16.59 -6.01 3.66
CA ARG A 70 17.40 -5.91 4.88
C ARG A 70 18.85 -6.17 4.66
#